data_216b63343e5666b579e265490ec67065
#
_entry.id   216b63343e5666b579e265490ec67065
#
_cell.length_a   1.000
_cell.length_b   1.000
_cell.length_c   1.000
_cell.angle_alpha   90.00
_cell.angle_beta   90.00
_cell.angle_gamma   90.00
#
_symmetry.space_group_name_H-M   'P 1'
#
loop_
_entity.id
_entity.type
_entity.pdbx_description
1 polymer ?
#
loop_
_entity_poly.entity_id
_entity_poly.type
_entity_poly.pdbx_seq_one_letter_code
_entity_poly.pdbx_strand_id
1 'polypeptide(L)'
;MTYPFTAIVGQEEMKLALILNLVDPLIGGVLIMGHRGTGKSTAVRALADLLPPIKVVDGCPYNCDPSDPCSHCLDKENFTTTSRPVPVVELPLGATEDRVCGTIDIERALGSGRKVFDPGLLARANRGFLYIDEVNLLEDHLVDLLLDVAATGRNRVEREGMSVEHPASFVLIGSGNPEEGDLRPQLLDRFGLHTEVVTENYLKNRVDIVVRRDAYDRDAAEFCETYAADQEQLAKRITRARANLRKVVVSRPILEKIAQLCADLKVDGHRGELTIMRAARALAAFDGRRAVNENDVRQVSAMSLRHRLRRDALDETATSEQIEQAVDEVFPTPATRSSDRQEGKDKTDQQTDGDGENQNTPPSSPSPSRSRNGGRPNNAQGPSPPAVENRARQSQLEEQLQP
;
A
#
# COMPACT_ATOMS: atom_id res chain seq x y z
N MET A 1 2.48 -6.38 -25.20
CA MET A 1 3.43 -5.53 -24.45
C MET A 1 2.76 -5.05 -23.17
N THR A 2 3.51 -4.87 -22.09
CA THR A 2 2.96 -4.36 -20.81
C THR A 2 2.90 -2.83 -20.87
N TYR A 3 1.85 -2.23 -20.30
CA TYR A 3 1.75 -0.77 -20.18
C TYR A 3 2.90 -0.23 -19.31
N PRO A 4 3.67 0.79 -19.74
CA PRO A 4 4.82 1.28 -18.99
C PRO A 4 4.42 1.86 -17.62
N PHE A 5 5.14 1.47 -16.56
CA PHE A 5 4.88 1.98 -15.20
C PHE A 5 5.02 3.52 -15.11
N THR A 6 5.99 4.08 -15.82
CA THR A 6 6.23 5.54 -15.87
C THR A 6 5.16 6.30 -16.65
N ALA A 7 4.36 5.60 -17.46
CA ALA A 7 3.22 6.22 -18.16
C ALA A 7 1.97 6.35 -17.30
N ILE A 8 1.94 5.74 -16.09
CA ILE A 8 0.79 5.82 -15.17
C ILE A 8 0.70 7.25 -14.61
N VAL A 9 -0.45 7.88 -14.83
CA VAL A 9 -0.73 9.25 -14.38
C VAL A 9 -1.26 9.24 -12.95
N GLY A 10 -0.75 10.13 -12.09
CA GLY A 10 -1.18 10.23 -10.71
C GLY A 10 -0.79 9.01 -9.87
N GLN A 11 -1.56 8.74 -8.81
CA GLN A 11 -1.41 7.57 -7.92
C GLN A 11 -0.01 7.47 -7.29
N GLU A 12 0.55 8.61 -6.85
CA GLU A 12 1.94 8.71 -6.40
C GLU A 12 2.22 7.84 -5.17
N GLU A 13 1.25 7.75 -4.23
CA GLU A 13 1.38 6.91 -3.03
C GLU A 13 1.45 5.42 -3.41
N MET A 14 0.57 4.95 -4.29
CA MET A 14 0.59 3.57 -4.79
C MET A 14 1.91 3.26 -5.51
N LYS A 15 2.33 4.14 -6.42
CA LYS A 15 3.59 3.97 -7.16
C LYS A 15 4.78 3.91 -6.20
N LEU A 16 4.81 4.78 -5.20
CA LEU A 16 5.87 4.80 -4.19
C LEU A 16 5.87 3.50 -3.38
N ALA A 17 4.73 3.07 -2.85
CA ALA A 17 4.62 1.83 -2.07
C ALA A 17 5.10 0.61 -2.86
N LEU A 18 4.73 0.51 -4.14
CA LEU A 18 5.18 -0.55 -5.03
C LEU A 18 6.71 -0.49 -5.24
N ILE A 19 7.28 0.68 -5.53
CA ILE A 19 8.72 0.87 -5.70
C ILE A 19 9.48 0.52 -4.42
N LEU A 20 9.00 0.93 -3.25
CA LEU A 20 9.66 0.62 -1.98
C LEU A 20 9.72 -0.89 -1.72
N ASN A 21 8.66 -1.63 -2.05
CA ASN A 21 8.66 -3.10 -1.98
C ASN A 21 9.56 -3.76 -3.03
N LEU A 22 9.79 -3.12 -4.20
CA LEU A 22 10.82 -3.57 -5.14
C LEU A 22 12.22 -3.40 -4.54
N VAL A 23 12.46 -2.33 -3.80
CA VAL A 23 13.76 -2.03 -3.16
C VAL A 23 14.00 -2.95 -1.97
N ASP A 24 13.04 -3.06 -1.05
CA ASP A 24 13.12 -3.93 0.14
C ASP A 24 11.90 -4.85 0.26
N PRO A 25 11.96 -6.10 -0.26
CA PRO A 25 10.87 -7.07 -0.12
C PRO A 25 10.50 -7.40 1.33
N LEU A 26 11.41 -7.16 2.30
CA LEU A 26 11.15 -7.40 3.72
C LEU A 26 10.16 -6.40 4.33
N ILE A 27 9.75 -5.37 3.61
CA ILE A 27 8.63 -4.50 4.01
C ILE A 27 7.36 -5.33 4.21
N GLY A 28 7.12 -6.36 3.38
CA GLY A 28 6.06 -7.34 3.59
C GLY A 28 4.86 -7.18 2.65
N GLY A 29 5.06 -6.56 1.48
CA GLY A 29 4.01 -6.44 0.46
C GLY A 29 3.17 -5.16 0.53
N VAL A 30 2.24 -5.03 -0.42
CA VAL A 30 1.38 -3.84 -0.58
C VAL A 30 -0.08 -4.26 -0.70
N LEU A 31 -0.93 -3.62 0.08
CA LEU A 31 -2.37 -3.65 -0.10
C LEU A 31 -2.82 -2.36 -0.80
N ILE A 32 -3.52 -2.49 -1.92
CA ILE A 32 -3.99 -1.38 -2.74
C ILE A 32 -5.52 -1.36 -2.70
N MET A 33 -6.10 -0.48 -1.89
CA MET A 33 -7.55 -0.32 -1.81
C MET A 33 -8.02 0.78 -2.75
N GLY A 34 -9.17 0.58 -3.39
CA GLY A 34 -9.76 1.60 -4.26
C GLY A 34 -10.74 1.04 -5.28
N HIS A 35 -11.54 1.93 -5.87
CA HIS A 35 -12.59 1.56 -6.83
C HIS A 35 -12.04 0.86 -8.08
N ARG A 36 -12.90 0.12 -8.78
CA ARG A 36 -12.57 -0.52 -10.04
C ARG A 36 -12.17 0.52 -11.11
N GLY A 37 -11.29 0.13 -12.02
CA GLY A 37 -10.88 1.00 -13.14
C GLY A 37 -9.83 2.07 -12.80
N THR A 38 -9.26 2.09 -11.60
CA THR A 38 -8.24 3.08 -11.18
C THR A 38 -6.79 2.71 -11.56
N GLY A 39 -6.59 1.62 -12.33
CA GLY A 39 -5.27 1.24 -12.85
C GLY A 39 -4.42 0.37 -11.92
N LYS A 40 -4.96 -0.18 -10.83
CA LYS A 40 -4.24 -1.03 -9.86
C LYS A 40 -3.55 -2.20 -10.53
N SER A 41 -4.29 -3.06 -11.23
CA SER A 41 -3.77 -4.25 -11.91
C SER A 41 -2.75 -3.89 -13.00
N THR A 42 -2.95 -2.76 -13.70
CA THR A 42 -1.99 -2.25 -14.69
C THR A 42 -0.65 -1.91 -14.05
N ALA A 43 -0.67 -1.22 -12.90
CA ALA A 43 0.53 -0.85 -12.18
C ALA A 43 1.30 -2.10 -11.68
N VAL A 44 0.60 -3.09 -11.15
CA VAL A 44 1.22 -4.32 -10.65
C VAL A 44 1.87 -5.13 -11.77
N ARG A 45 1.19 -5.29 -12.92
CA ARG A 45 1.76 -6.01 -14.08
C ARG A 45 3.01 -5.34 -14.63
N ALA A 46 3.08 -4.01 -14.55
CA ALA A 46 4.24 -3.25 -15.01
C ALA A 46 5.50 -3.38 -14.14
N LEU A 47 5.39 -3.97 -12.92
CA LEU A 47 6.53 -4.07 -11.99
C LEU A 47 7.64 -4.99 -12.50
N ALA A 48 7.30 -6.05 -13.22
CA ALA A 48 8.28 -7.00 -13.74
C ALA A 48 9.33 -6.31 -14.63
N ASP A 49 8.87 -5.34 -15.43
CA ASP A 49 9.72 -4.61 -16.39
C ASP A 49 10.66 -3.59 -15.71
N LEU A 50 10.46 -3.33 -14.41
CA LEU A 50 11.34 -2.45 -13.61
C LEU A 50 12.51 -3.19 -12.94
N LEU A 51 12.55 -4.53 -13.01
CA LEU A 51 13.58 -5.32 -12.41
C LEU A 51 14.44 -6.03 -13.46
N PRO A 52 15.75 -6.15 -13.22
CA PRO A 52 16.59 -6.94 -14.11
C PRO A 52 16.15 -8.41 -14.08
N PRO A 53 16.33 -9.15 -15.19
CA PRO A 53 16.07 -10.56 -15.23
C PRO A 53 16.84 -11.30 -14.12
N ILE A 54 16.21 -12.31 -13.54
CA ILE A 54 16.81 -13.16 -12.50
C ILE A 54 17.52 -14.35 -13.12
N LYS A 55 18.68 -14.71 -12.56
CA LYS A 55 19.36 -15.97 -12.89
C LYS A 55 18.67 -17.10 -12.14
N VAL A 56 18.32 -18.15 -12.87
CA VAL A 56 17.66 -19.34 -12.32
C VAL A 56 18.35 -20.61 -12.83
N VAL A 57 18.19 -21.69 -12.07
CA VAL A 57 18.59 -23.03 -12.53
C VAL A 57 17.67 -23.45 -13.67
N ASP A 58 18.23 -23.84 -14.81
CA ASP A 58 17.42 -24.21 -15.97
C ASP A 58 16.63 -25.49 -15.73
N GLY A 59 15.35 -25.48 -16.15
CA GLY A 59 14.42 -26.58 -15.90
C GLY A 59 14.04 -26.76 -14.43
N CYS A 60 14.33 -25.79 -13.53
CA CYS A 60 13.83 -25.79 -12.17
C CYS A 60 12.41 -25.23 -12.13
N PRO A 61 11.42 -25.96 -11.57
CA PRO A 61 10.05 -25.49 -11.47
C PRO A 61 9.86 -24.40 -10.40
N TYR A 62 10.85 -24.22 -9.51
CA TYR A 62 10.80 -23.29 -8.37
C TYR A 62 11.60 -22.00 -8.60
N ASN A 63 12.08 -21.71 -9.81
CA ASN A 63 12.93 -20.54 -10.10
C ASN A 63 14.11 -20.35 -9.13
N CYS A 64 14.77 -21.45 -8.71
CA CYS A 64 15.84 -21.41 -7.73
C CYS A 64 17.02 -20.56 -8.17
N ASP A 65 17.64 -19.88 -7.20
CA ASP A 65 18.92 -19.23 -7.40
C ASP A 65 20.01 -20.29 -7.64
N PRO A 66 20.87 -20.13 -8.64
CA PRO A 66 22.00 -21.05 -8.83
C PRO A 66 22.95 -21.14 -7.62
N SER A 67 22.99 -20.09 -6.78
CA SER A 67 23.78 -20.07 -5.54
C SER A 67 23.09 -20.75 -4.35
N ASP A 68 21.76 -20.97 -4.44
CA ASP A 68 20.93 -21.63 -3.41
C ASP A 68 19.92 -22.58 -4.09
N PRO A 69 20.40 -23.69 -4.65
CA PRO A 69 19.56 -24.65 -5.37
C PRO A 69 18.68 -25.45 -4.39
N CYS A 70 17.41 -25.71 -4.79
CA CYS A 70 16.51 -26.59 -4.02
C CYS A 70 16.94 -28.08 -4.14
N SER A 71 16.32 -28.94 -3.32
CA SER A 71 16.60 -30.40 -3.34
C SER A 71 16.44 -31.00 -4.74
N HIS A 72 15.37 -30.61 -5.49
CA HIS A 72 15.17 -31.06 -6.87
C HIS A 72 16.34 -30.71 -7.81
N CYS A 73 17.03 -29.59 -7.59
CA CYS A 73 18.18 -29.18 -8.40
C CYS A 73 19.45 -29.83 -7.93
N LEU A 74 19.61 -30.12 -6.64
CA LEU A 74 20.77 -30.81 -6.08
C LEU A 74 20.86 -32.25 -6.53
N ASP A 75 19.75 -32.92 -6.86
CA ASP A 75 19.71 -34.28 -7.41
C ASP A 75 20.27 -34.35 -8.86
N LYS A 76 20.52 -33.21 -9.51
CA LYS A 76 21.14 -33.12 -10.83
C LYS A 76 22.63 -32.88 -10.67
N GLU A 77 23.47 -33.82 -11.12
CA GLU A 77 24.95 -33.73 -11.02
C GLU A 77 25.52 -32.45 -11.66
N ASN A 78 24.86 -31.93 -12.71
CA ASN A 78 25.20 -30.66 -13.36
C ASN A 78 23.92 -29.93 -13.77
N PHE A 79 23.77 -28.68 -13.36
CA PHE A 79 22.69 -27.83 -13.83
C PHE A 79 23.23 -26.62 -14.61
N THR A 80 22.54 -26.27 -15.67
CA THR A 80 22.77 -25.05 -16.44
C THR A 80 21.98 -23.89 -15.83
N THR A 81 22.40 -22.67 -16.10
CA THR A 81 21.73 -21.46 -15.63
C THR A 81 21.16 -20.71 -16.80
N THR A 82 19.97 -20.17 -16.61
CA THR A 82 19.31 -19.29 -17.59
C THR A 82 18.86 -17.99 -16.92
N SER A 83 18.56 -16.98 -17.75
CA SER A 83 18.05 -15.71 -17.29
C SER A 83 16.58 -15.60 -17.67
N ARG A 84 15.72 -15.26 -16.69
CA ARG A 84 14.27 -15.11 -16.89
C ARG A 84 13.79 -13.78 -16.33
N PRO A 85 12.74 -13.18 -16.91
CA PRO A 85 12.03 -12.05 -16.28
C PRO A 85 11.58 -12.41 -14.86
N VAL A 86 11.50 -11.41 -13.98
CA VAL A 86 10.93 -11.59 -12.64
C VAL A 86 9.46 -12.00 -12.78
N PRO A 87 9.02 -13.12 -12.19
CA PRO A 87 7.65 -13.58 -12.35
C PRO A 87 6.65 -12.68 -11.63
N VAL A 88 5.57 -12.32 -12.31
CA VAL A 88 4.34 -11.78 -11.71
C VAL A 88 3.26 -12.83 -11.90
N VAL A 89 2.87 -13.47 -10.82
CA VAL A 89 1.88 -14.54 -10.82
C VAL A 89 0.57 -13.99 -10.27
N GLU A 90 -0.47 -14.05 -11.07
CA GLU A 90 -1.82 -13.65 -10.64
C GLU A 90 -2.55 -14.85 -10.04
N LEU A 91 -3.15 -14.63 -8.88
CA LEU A 91 -4.01 -15.61 -8.22
C LEU A 91 -5.44 -15.40 -8.70
N PRO A 92 -6.05 -16.36 -9.44
CA PRO A 92 -7.46 -16.27 -9.83
C PRO A 92 -8.36 -16.39 -8.59
N LEU A 93 -9.47 -15.66 -8.56
CA LEU A 93 -10.45 -15.67 -7.46
C LEU A 93 -11.01 -17.08 -7.15
N GLY A 94 -11.16 -17.93 -8.15
CA GLY A 94 -11.62 -19.31 -7.98
C GLY A 94 -10.49 -20.34 -7.91
N ALA A 95 -9.28 -19.94 -7.49
CA ALA A 95 -8.17 -20.87 -7.35
C ALA A 95 -8.43 -21.84 -6.19
N THR A 96 -8.29 -23.13 -6.45
CA THR A 96 -8.31 -24.15 -5.40
C THR A 96 -6.95 -24.20 -4.69
N GLU A 97 -6.93 -24.72 -3.45
CA GLU A 97 -5.70 -24.91 -2.69
C GLU A 97 -4.66 -25.72 -3.47
N ASP A 98 -5.11 -26.77 -4.19
CA ASP A 98 -4.26 -27.60 -5.05
C ASP A 98 -3.54 -26.79 -6.13
N ARG A 99 -4.24 -25.86 -6.76
CA ARG A 99 -3.66 -24.97 -7.76
C ARG A 99 -2.69 -23.96 -7.18
N VAL A 100 -2.93 -23.55 -5.96
CA VAL A 100 -2.07 -22.59 -5.23
C VAL A 100 -0.80 -23.25 -4.74
N CYS A 101 -0.94 -24.32 -3.94
CA CYS A 101 0.19 -24.99 -3.29
C CYS A 101 0.89 -26.01 -4.19
N GLY A 102 0.14 -26.58 -5.11
CA GLY A 102 0.55 -27.74 -5.89
C GLY A 102 -0.12 -29.03 -5.41
N THR A 103 -0.09 -30.02 -6.25
CA THR A 103 -0.76 -31.31 -6.05
C THR A 103 0.07 -32.46 -6.57
N ILE A 104 -0.41 -33.68 -6.39
CA ILE A 104 0.19 -34.90 -6.98
C ILE A 104 -0.36 -35.05 -8.41
N ASP A 105 0.54 -35.21 -9.38
CA ASP A 105 0.20 -35.54 -10.74
C ASP A 105 -0.33 -36.98 -10.82
N ILE A 106 -1.65 -37.09 -10.80
CA ILE A 106 -2.35 -38.41 -10.80
C ILE A 106 -2.11 -39.17 -12.10
N GLU A 107 -2.05 -38.47 -13.24
CA GLU A 107 -1.85 -39.11 -14.55
C GLU A 107 -0.48 -39.78 -14.63
N ARG A 108 0.55 -39.08 -14.18
CA ARG A 108 1.91 -39.64 -14.10
C ARG A 108 2.02 -40.74 -13.04
N ALA A 109 1.32 -40.60 -11.91
CA ALA A 109 1.29 -41.60 -10.88
C ALA A 109 0.67 -42.91 -11.38
N LEU A 110 -0.41 -42.85 -12.13
CA LEU A 110 -1.07 -44.02 -12.72
C LEU A 110 -0.28 -44.63 -13.88
N GLY A 111 0.36 -43.79 -14.72
CA GLY A 111 1.12 -44.26 -15.91
C GLY A 111 2.50 -44.83 -15.58
N SER A 112 3.19 -44.24 -14.60
CA SER A 112 4.57 -44.60 -14.25
C SER A 112 4.75 -45.34 -12.92
N GLY A 113 3.68 -45.41 -12.11
CA GLY A 113 3.73 -45.94 -10.75
C GLY A 113 4.51 -45.06 -9.76
N ARG A 114 4.89 -43.86 -10.16
CA ARG A 114 5.65 -42.91 -9.33
C ARG A 114 4.83 -41.68 -9.07
N LYS A 115 4.66 -41.36 -7.80
CA LYS A 115 4.03 -40.09 -7.40
C LYS A 115 4.96 -38.94 -7.78
N VAL A 116 4.50 -38.01 -8.62
CA VAL A 116 5.22 -36.81 -9.04
C VAL A 116 4.45 -35.60 -8.54
N PHE A 117 5.14 -34.67 -7.93
CA PHE A 117 4.55 -33.41 -7.47
C PHE A 117 4.43 -32.44 -8.64
N ASP A 118 3.23 -31.87 -8.84
CA ASP A 118 2.97 -30.77 -9.78
C ASP A 118 2.97 -29.44 -9.01
N PRO A 119 3.97 -28.56 -9.26
CA PRO A 119 4.13 -27.32 -8.51
C PRO A 119 3.02 -26.31 -8.81
N GLY A 120 2.45 -25.72 -7.74
CA GLY A 120 1.39 -24.71 -7.85
C GLY A 120 1.88 -23.29 -8.17
N LEU A 121 0.97 -22.32 -7.99
CA LEU A 121 1.25 -20.91 -8.26
C LEU A 121 2.33 -20.35 -7.33
N LEU A 122 2.42 -20.82 -6.08
CA LEU A 122 3.44 -20.38 -5.12
C LEU A 122 4.85 -20.72 -5.58
N ALA A 123 5.04 -21.90 -6.16
CA ALA A 123 6.32 -22.29 -6.76
C ALA A 123 6.72 -21.36 -7.91
N ARG A 124 5.74 -21.01 -8.76
CA ARG A 124 5.95 -20.11 -9.91
C ARG A 124 6.24 -18.67 -9.47
N ALA A 125 5.65 -18.22 -8.34
CA ALA A 125 5.84 -16.88 -7.79
C ALA A 125 7.19 -16.71 -7.09
N ASN A 126 7.92 -17.80 -6.80
CA ASN A 126 9.19 -17.73 -6.08
C ASN A 126 10.17 -16.75 -6.74
N ARG A 127 10.74 -15.85 -5.93
CA ARG A 127 11.64 -14.75 -6.31
C ARG A 127 10.99 -13.67 -7.18
N GLY A 128 9.66 -13.58 -7.14
CA GLY A 128 8.85 -12.62 -7.88
C GLY A 128 7.71 -12.03 -7.05
N PHE A 129 6.58 -11.87 -7.70
CA PHE A 129 5.37 -11.28 -7.11
C PHE A 129 4.20 -12.25 -7.19
N LEU A 130 3.43 -12.31 -6.11
CA LEU A 130 2.10 -12.91 -6.10
C LEU A 130 1.07 -11.79 -6.02
N TYR A 131 0.26 -11.64 -7.05
CA TYR A 131 -0.78 -10.64 -7.12
C TYR A 131 -2.15 -11.27 -6.91
N ILE A 132 -2.90 -10.74 -5.96
CA ILE A 132 -4.27 -11.13 -5.66
C ILE A 132 -5.17 -9.95 -6.01
N ASP A 133 -5.97 -10.12 -7.06
CA ASP A 133 -6.99 -9.14 -7.40
C ASP A 133 -8.25 -9.40 -6.57
N GLU A 134 -8.85 -8.34 -6.03
CA GLU A 134 -10.03 -8.44 -5.16
C GLU A 134 -9.80 -9.38 -3.95
N VAL A 135 -8.73 -9.11 -3.19
CA VAL A 135 -8.30 -9.95 -2.05
C VAL A 135 -9.38 -10.13 -0.96
N ASN A 136 -10.35 -9.21 -0.88
CA ASN A 136 -11.51 -9.29 0.00
C ASN A 136 -12.51 -10.40 -0.38
N LEU A 137 -12.44 -10.92 -1.60
CA LEU A 137 -13.28 -12.03 -2.08
C LEU A 137 -12.60 -13.41 -1.96
N LEU A 138 -11.33 -13.44 -1.49
CA LEU A 138 -10.59 -14.70 -1.38
C LEU A 138 -11.07 -15.49 -0.16
N GLU A 139 -11.17 -16.82 -0.32
CA GLU A 139 -11.56 -17.72 0.76
C GLU A 139 -10.55 -17.70 1.91
N ASP A 140 -11.05 -17.75 3.14
CA ASP A 140 -10.26 -17.55 4.35
C ASP A 140 -9.08 -18.51 4.51
N HIS A 141 -9.29 -19.79 4.19
CA HIS A 141 -8.25 -20.80 4.32
C HIS A 141 -7.10 -20.55 3.32
N LEU A 142 -7.39 -20.03 2.13
CA LEU A 142 -6.35 -19.63 1.17
C LEU A 142 -5.57 -18.41 1.64
N VAL A 143 -6.27 -17.46 2.27
CA VAL A 143 -5.61 -16.29 2.87
C VAL A 143 -4.62 -16.72 3.94
N ASP A 144 -5.04 -17.55 4.89
CA ASP A 144 -4.18 -18.03 5.97
C ASP A 144 -2.95 -18.78 5.44
N LEU A 145 -3.16 -19.64 4.45
CA LEU A 145 -2.09 -20.36 3.77
C LEU A 145 -1.10 -19.42 3.09
N LEU A 146 -1.58 -18.45 2.32
CA LEU A 146 -0.74 -17.47 1.63
C LEU A 146 0.07 -16.63 2.60
N LEU A 147 -0.53 -16.27 3.75
CA LEU A 147 0.15 -15.50 4.78
C LEU A 147 1.24 -16.30 5.48
N ASP A 148 1.02 -17.58 5.72
CA ASP A 148 2.03 -18.46 6.32
C ASP A 148 3.21 -18.65 5.37
N VAL A 149 2.95 -18.94 4.10
CA VAL A 149 4.00 -19.09 3.08
C VAL A 149 4.76 -17.77 2.85
N ALA A 150 4.06 -16.63 2.81
CA ALA A 150 4.70 -15.32 2.69
C ALA A 150 5.61 -14.98 3.89
N ALA A 151 5.26 -15.46 5.09
CA ALA A 151 6.06 -15.26 6.30
C ALA A 151 7.28 -16.17 6.37
N THR A 152 7.14 -17.43 5.94
CA THR A 152 8.20 -18.45 6.02
C THR A 152 9.12 -18.45 4.81
N GLY A 153 8.64 -17.99 3.66
CA GLY A 153 9.33 -18.09 2.36
C GLY A 153 9.41 -19.53 1.83
N ARG A 154 8.63 -20.45 2.41
CA ARG A 154 8.60 -21.86 2.04
C ARG A 154 7.17 -22.36 1.99
N ASN A 155 6.87 -23.19 1.00
CA ASN A 155 5.62 -23.91 0.89
C ASN A 155 5.85 -25.39 1.23
N ARG A 156 5.07 -25.90 2.20
CA ARG A 156 5.10 -27.30 2.60
C ARG A 156 3.75 -27.95 2.32
N VAL A 157 3.76 -28.96 1.48
CA VAL A 157 2.56 -29.70 1.06
C VAL A 157 2.66 -31.12 1.55
N GLU A 158 1.70 -31.53 2.38
CA GLU A 158 1.59 -32.88 2.91
C GLU A 158 0.30 -33.51 2.40
N ARG A 159 0.42 -34.44 1.43
CA ARG A 159 -0.74 -35.10 0.81
C ARG A 159 -0.44 -36.56 0.50
N GLU A 160 -1.40 -37.43 0.78
CA GLU A 160 -1.36 -38.87 0.46
C GLU A 160 -0.02 -39.56 0.85
N GLY A 161 0.55 -39.19 1.98
CA GLY A 161 1.80 -39.74 2.48
C GLY A 161 3.06 -39.22 1.78
N MET A 162 2.96 -38.18 0.96
CA MET A 162 4.09 -37.38 0.46
C MET A 162 4.19 -36.08 1.23
N SER A 163 5.41 -35.71 1.61
CA SER A 163 5.74 -34.36 2.14
C SER A 163 6.74 -33.73 1.18
N VAL A 164 6.32 -32.62 0.57
CA VAL A 164 7.17 -31.83 -0.34
C VAL A 164 7.30 -30.43 0.23
N GLU A 165 8.54 -29.96 0.36
CA GLU A 165 8.85 -28.60 0.75
C GLU A 165 9.67 -27.94 -0.37
N HIS A 166 9.25 -26.73 -0.76
CA HIS A 166 9.96 -25.96 -1.78
C HIS A 166 10.03 -24.47 -1.42
N PRO A 167 11.02 -23.71 -1.95
CA PRO A 167 11.09 -22.28 -1.77
C PRO A 167 9.89 -21.58 -2.43
N ALA A 168 9.33 -20.61 -1.73
CA ALA A 168 8.21 -19.78 -2.16
C ALA A 168 8.33 -18.37 -1.55
N SER A 169 9.45 -17.72 -1.79
CA SER A 169 9.71 -16.36 -1.33
C SER A 169 9.25 -15.38 -2.41
N PHE A 170 8.20 -14.62 -2.13
CA PHE A 170 7.60 -13.66 -3.05
C PHE A 170 7.15 -12.39 -2.32
N VAL A 171 6.97 -11.32 -3.08
CA VAL A 171 6.30 -10.11 -2.58
C VAL A 171 4.80 -10.26 -2.82
N LEU A 172 4.02 -10.16 -1.74
CA LEU A 172 2.57 -10.21 -1.82
C LEU A 172 2.01 -8.84 -2.18
N ILE A 173 1.19 -8.79 -3.23
CA ILE A 173 0.45 -7.58 -3.61
C ILE A 173 -1.03 -7.94 -3.66
N GLY A 174 -1.84 -7.26 -2.85
CA GLY A 174 -3.29 -7.41 -2.84
C GLY A 174 -3.95 -6.15 -3.40
N SER A 175 -4.98 -6.30 -4.22
CA SER A 175 -5.90 -5.21 -4.51
C SER A 175 -7.27 -5.51 -3.92
N GLY A 176 -8.00 -4.49 -3.53
CA GLY A 176 -9.36 -4.61 -3.01
C GLY A 176 -10.22 -3.42 -3.42
N ASN A 177 -11.54 -3.63 -3.35
CA ASN A 177 -12.53 -2.59 -3.48
C ASN A 177 -13.27 -2.45 -2.14
N PRO A 178 -13.27 -1.27 -1.50
CA PRO A 178 -13.98 -1.06 -0.23
C PRO A 178 -15.48 -1.40 -0.30
N GLU A 179 -16.09 -1.30 -1.49
CA GLU A 179 -17.51 -1.62 -1.68
C GLU A 179 -17.83 -3.12 -1.60
N GLU A 180 -16.82 -4.00 -1.73
CA GLU A 180 -16.99 -5.45 -1.75
C GLU A 180 -16.81 -6.10 -0.37
N GLY A 181 -16.65 -5.28 0.68
CA GLY A 181 -16.53 -5.71 2.07
C GLY A 181 -15.16 -5.47 2.67
N ASP A 182 -15.12 -5.56 3.99
CA ASP A 182 -13.92 -5.31 4.78
C ASP A 182 -12.97 -6.51 4.75
N LEU A 183 -11.69 -6.19 4.76
CA LEU A 183 -10.63 -7.19 4.93
C LEU A 183 -10.50 -7.57 6.41
N ARG A 184 -10.23 -8.83 6.65
CA ARG A 184 -9.97 -9.32 8.01
C ARG A 184 -8.76 -8.63 8.64
N PRO A 185 -8.82 -8.26 9.91
CA PRO A 185 -7.70 -7.62 10.62
C PRO A 185 -6.39 -8.42 10.54
N GLN A 186 -6.48 -9.76 10.58
CA GLN A 186 -5.31 -10.65 10.51
C GLN A 186 -4.61 -10.55 9.14
N LEU A 187 -5.39 -10.39 8.07
CA LEU A 187 -4.87 -10.21 6.71
C LEU A 187 -4.25 -8.82 6.56
N LEU A 188 -4.95 -7.79 7.03
CA LEU A 188 -4.47 -6.41 7.01
C LEU A 188 -3.09 -6.27 7.68
N ASP A 189 -2.91 -6.83 8.88
CA ASP A 189 -1.65 -6.75 9.62
C ASP A 189 -0.46 -7.43 8.91
N ARG A 190 -0.72 -8.35 7.99
CA ARG A 190 0.34 -9.05 7.24
C ARG A 190 0.92 -8.22 6.10
N PHE A 191 0.14 -7.30 5.51
CA PHE A 191 0.68 -6.38 4.54
C PHE A 191 1.58 -5.33 5.21
N GLY A 192 2.71 -5.03 4.59
CA GLY A 192 3.61 -4.00 5.06
C GLY A 192 3.02 -2.61 4.84
N LEU A 193 2.64 -2.31 3.61
CA LEU A 193 2.12 -1.02 3.20
C LEU A 193 0.66 -1.13 2.74
N HIS A 194 -0.11 -0.10 3.04
CA HIS A 194 -1.49 0.07 2.60
C HIS A 194 -1.61 1.40 1.87
N THR A 195 -2.19 1.39 0.67
CA THR A 195 -2.42 2.59 -0.13
C THR A 195 -3.88 2.69 -0.55
N GLU A 196 -4.38 3.90 -0.60
CA GLU A 196 -5.72 4.20 -1.08
C GLU A 196 -5.64 4.85 -2.46
N VAL A 197 -6.29 4.22 -3.42
CA VAL A 197 -6.33 4.69 -4.80
C VAL A 197 -7.70 5.29 -5.06
N VAL A 198 -7.74 6.59 -5.13
CA VAL A 198 -8.96 7.34 -5.45
C VAL A 198 -9.02 7.66 -6.94
N THR A 199 -10.24 7.83 -7.46
CA THR A 199 -10.43 8.31 -8.82
C THR A 199 -9.82 9.70 -8.94
N GLU A 200 -9.01 9.90 -9.97
CA GLU A 200 -8.35 11.17 -10.23
C GLU A 200 -9.39 12.29 -10.44
N ASN A 201 -9.30 13.35 -9.67
CA ASN A 201 -10.25 14.48 -9.73
C ASN A 201 -9.71 15.66 -10.53
N TYR A 202 -8.38 15.73 -10.73
CA TYR A 202 -7.77 16.82 -11.47
C TYR A 202 -8.01 16.63 -12.97
N LEU A 203 -8.74 17.58 -13.58
CA LEU A 203 -9.22 17.46 -14.97
C LEU A 203 -8.08 17.17 -15.97
N LYS A 204 -6.93 17.83 -15.83
CA LYS A 204 -5.77 17.60 -16.69
C LYS A 204 -5.31 16.14 -16.63
N ASN A 205 -5.18 15.58 -15.42
CA ASN A 205 -4.75 14.19 -15.24
C ASN A 205 -5.77 13.20 -15.83
N ARG A 206 -7.07 13.50 -15.69
CA ARG A 206 -8.12 12.66 -16.33
C ARG A 206 -8.00 12.64 -17.83
N VAL A 207 -7.76 13.81 -18.46
CA VAL A 207 -7.52 13.89 -19.91
C VAL A 207 -6.25 13.12 -20.29
N ASP A 208 -5.16 13.31 -19.54
CA ASP A 208 -3.90 12.61 -19.80
C ASP A 208 -4.05 11.07 -19.69
N ILE A 209 -4.85 10.55 -18.74
CA ILE A 209 -5.16 9.13 -18.62
C ILE A 209 -5.82 8.61 -19.90
N VAL A 210 -6.85 9.31 -20.39
CA VAL A 210 -7.59 8.90 -21.58
C VAL A 210 -6.70 8.95 -22.82
N VAL A 211 -5.96 10.04 -23.01
CA VAL A 211 -5.06 10.22 -24.15
C VAL A 211 -3.97 9.15 -24.17
N ARG A 212 -3.32 8.89 -23.04
CA ARG A 212 -2.26 7.85 -22.95
C ARG A 212 -2.83 6.45 -23.16
N ARG A 213 -4.03 6.17 -22.65
CA ARG A 213 -4.68 4.87 -22.85
C ARG A 213 -5.05 4.65 -24.30
N ASP A 214 -5.65 5.64 -24.97
CA ASP A 214 -5.99 5.58 -26.39
C ASP A 214 -4.74 5.41 -27.28
N ALA A 215 -3.65 6.13 -26.98
CA ALA A 215 -2.39 5.98 -27.68
C ALA A 215 -1.81 4.57 -27.55
N TYR A 216 -1.83 3.99 -26.34
CA TYR A 216 -1.39 2.62 -26.09
C TYR A 216 -2.27 1.59 -26.83
N ASP A 217 -3.59 1.79 -26.86
CA ASP A 217 -4.52 0.86 -27.51
C ASP A 217 -4.40 0.91 -29.05
N ARG A 218 -3.96 2.06 -29.63
CA ARG A 218 -3.70 2.19 -31.08
C ARG A 218 -2.38 1.54 -31.48
N ASP A 219 -1.30 1.83 -30.79
CA ASP A 219 0.02 1.25 -31.04
C ASP A 219 0.81 1.10 -29.74
N ALA A 220 0.73 -0.11 -29.16
CA ALA A 220 1.42 -0.41 -27.93
C ALA A 220 2.96 -0.39 -28.08
N ALA A 221 3.50 -0.66 -29.27
CA ALA A 221 4.93 -0.68 -29.51
C ALA A 221 5.51 0.73 -29.52
N GLU A 222 4.92 1.64 -30.31
CA GLU A 222 5.31 3.05 -30.39
C GLU A 222 5.13 3.73 -29.02
N PHE A 223 4.01 3.46 -28.35
CA PHE A 223 3.76 4.01 -27.02
C PHE A 223 4.82 3.55 -25.99
N CYS A 224 5.16 2.27 -25.94
CA CYS A 224 6.19 1.76 -25.04
C CYS A 224 7.57 2.34 -25.35
N GLU A 225 7.92 2.55 -26.64
CA GLU A 225 9.18 3.16 -27.04
C GLU A 225 9.28 4.61 -26.54
N THR A 226 8.19 5.37 -26.56
CA THR A 226 8.13 6.74 -26.03
C THR A 226 8.53 6.81 -24.54
N TYR A 227 8.18 5.81 -23.74
CA TYR A 227 8.49 5.75 -22.30
C TYR A 227 9.72 4.89 -21.96
N ALA A 228 10.40 4.32 -22.96
CA ALA A 228 11.51 3.38 -22.74
C ALA A 228 12.66 3.99 -21.92
N ALA A 229 13.01 5.25 -22.20
CA ALA A 229 14.08 5.97 -21.49
C ALA A 229 13.74 6.18 -20.01
N ASP A 230 12.51 6.59 -19.69
CA ASP A 230 12.05 6.81 -18.32
C ASP A 230 11.95 5.48 -17.54
N GLN A 231 11.47 4.41 -18.20
CA GLN A 231 11.43 3.07 -17.65
C GLN A 231 12.83 2.57 -17.30
N GLU A 232 13.78 2.72 -18.21
CA GLU A 232 15.16 2.32 -17.97
C GLU A 232 15.82 3.12 -16.85
N GLN A 233 15.58 4.43 -16.78
CA GLN A 233 16.08 5.28 -15.72
C GLN A 233 15.53 4.85 -14.35
N LEU A 234 14.22 4.59 -14.26
CA LEU A 234 13.58 4.10 -13.04
C LEU A 234 14.12 2.72 -12.64
N ALA A 235 14.25 1.79 -13.58
CA ALA A 235 14.81 0.46 -13.34
C ALA A 235 16.25 0.51 -12.81
N LYS A 236 17.10 1.37 -13.39
CA LYS A 236 18.47 1.62 -12.92
C LYS A 236 18.48 2.20 -11.51
N ARG A 237 17.56 3.13 -11.23
CA ARG A 237 17.42 3.74 -9.89
C ARG A 237 17.04 2.71 -8.85
N ILE A 238 16.05 1.84 -9.13
CA ILE A 238 15.63 0.73 -8.26
C ILE A 238 16.77 -0.25 -8.03
N THR A 239 17.46 -0.68 -9.09
CA THR A 239 18.59 -1.62 -9.00
C THR A 239 19.71 -1.07 -8.12
N ARG A 240 20.05 0.22 -8.29
CA ARG A 240 21.05 0.91 -7.45
C ARG A 240 20.60 0.99 -5.99
N ALA A 241 19.32 1.30 -5.75
CA ALA A 241 18.73 1.35 -4.41
C ALA A 241 18.83 -0.01 -3.70
N ARG A 242 18.48 -1.12 -4.37
CA ARG A 242 18.61 -2.49 -3.85
C ARG A 242 20.06 -2.82 -3.44
N ALA A 243 21.02 -2.47 -4.29
CA ALA A 243 22.44 -2.72 -4.04
C ALA A 243 22.98 -1.91 -2.83
N ASN A 244 22.41 -0.73 -2.59
CA ASN A 244 22.84 0.16 -1.52
C ASN A 244 22.02 0.04 -0.24
N LEU A 245 20.88 -0.65 -0.24
CA LEU A 245 19.94 -0.74 0.87
C LEU A 245 20.64 -1.10 2.20
N ARG A 246 21.53 -2.08 2.19
CA ARG A 246 22.28 -2.52 3.39
C ARG A 246 23.24 -1.47 3.95
N LYS A 247 23.59 -0.43 3.16
CA LYS A 247 24.50 0.65 3.56
C LYS A 247 23.77 1.84 4.16
N VAL A 248 22.43 1.85 4.09
CA VAL A 248 21.62 2.92 4.65
C VAL A 248 21.43 2.70 6.14
N VAL A 249 21.84 3.71 6.93
CA VAL A 249 21.79 3.69 8.38
C VAL A 249 20.53 4.41 8.87
N VAL A 250 19.87 3.82 9.85
CA VAL A 250 18.79 4.45 10.63
C VAL A 250 19.37 4.79 12.00
N SER A 251 19.43 6.09 12.33
CA SER A 251 19.99 6.52 13.61
C SER A 251 19.04 6.19 14.77
N ARG A 252 19.62 6.03 15.97
CA ARG A 252 18.83 5.74 17.17
C ARG A 252 17.76 6.81 17.48
N PRO A 253 18.03 8.12 17.36
CA PRO A 253 17.00 9.15 17.55
C PRO A 253 15.82 9.02 16.59
N ILE A 254 16.04 8.61 15.35
CA ILE A 254 14.95 8.34 14.39
C ILE A 254 14.14 7.13 14.86
N LEU A 255 14.78 6.04 15.32
CA LEU A 255 14.08 4.86 15.84
C LEU A 255 13.25 5.19 17.09
N GLU A 256 13.78 6.01 17.99
CA GLU A 256 13.07 6.48 19.20
C GLU A 256 11.82 7.28 18.82
N LYS A 257 11.90 8.16 17.82
CA LYS A 257 10.75 8.90 17.30
C LYS A 257 9.72 8.00 16.61
N ILE A 258 10.16 6.99 15.84
CA ILE A 258 9.26 6.01 15.23
C ILE A 258 8.51 5.23 16.32
N ALA A 259 9.21 4.80 17.38
CA ALA A 259 8.59 4.10 18.49
C ALA A 259 7.61 5.01 19.25
N GLN A 260 7.94 6.29 19.45
CA GLN A 260 7.03 7.28 20.05
C GLN A 260 5.76 7.43 19.21
N LEU A 261 5.89 7.61 17.89
CA LEU A 261 4.74 7.72 16.97
C LEU A 261 3.80 6.51 17.07
N CYS A 262 4.35 5.29 17.07
CA CYS A 262 3.55 4.07 17.19
C CYS A 262 2.87 3.95 18.57
N ALA A 263 3.55 4.39 19.63
CA ALA A 263 2.99 4.40 21.00
C ALA A 263 1.85 5.41 21.14
N ASP A 264 2.02 6.64 20.62
CA ASP A 264 1.01 7.70 20.65
C ASP A 264 -0.26 7.29 19.89
N LEU A 265 -0.08 6.63 18.75
CA LEU A 265 -1.16 6.08 17.92
C LEU A 265 -1.71 4.73 18.45
N LYS A 266 -1.18 4.20 19.55
CA LYS A 266 -1.60 2.93 20.16
C LYS A 266 -1.61 1.75 19.16
N VAL A 267 -0.58 1.68 18.31
CA VAL A 267 -0.43 0.58 17.35
C VAL A 267 -0.11 -0.72 18.08
N ASP A 268 -0.85 -1.78 17.77
CA ASP A 268 -0.63 -3.08 18.41
C ASP A 268 0.62 -3.77 17.82
N GLY A 269 1.45 -4.34 18.72
CA GLY A 269 2.68 -5.06 18.34
C GLY A 269 3.81 -4.15 17.88
N HIS A 270 4.83 -4.74 17.22
CA HIS A 270 6.03 -4.03 16.77
C HIS A 270 6.22 -4.06 15.25
N ARG A 271 5.20 -4.49 14.51
CA ARG A 271 5.27 -4.51 13.04
C ARG A 271 5.20 -3.11 12.45
N GLY A 272 4.48 -2.19 13.11
CA GLY A 272 4.40 -0.78 12.70
C GLY A 272 5.79 -0.15 12.61
N GLU A 273 6.55 -0.21 13.70
CA GLU A 273 7.92 0.35 13.78
C GLU A 273 8.85 -0.28 12.76
N LEU A 274 8.80 -1.63 12.62
CA LEU A 274 9.63 -2.34 11.67
C LEU A 274 9.30 -1.96 10.22
N THR A 275 8.02 -1.80 9.91
CA THR A 275 7.57 -1.41 8.56
C THR A 275 8.00 0.01 8.23
N ILE A 276 7.74 0.97 9.12
CA ILE A 276 8.18 2.37 8.93
C ILE A 276 9.70 2.43 8.75
N MET A 277 10.45 1.77 9.61
CA MET A 277 11.91 1.75 9.54
C MET A 277 12.42 1.19 8.21
N ARG A 278 11.84 0.06 7.74
CA ARG A 278 12.22 -0.57 6.46
C ARG A 278 11.82 0.30 5.27
N ALA A 279 10.60 0.84 5.26
CA ALA A 279 10.09 1.70 4.20
C ALA A 279 10.89 3.00 4.10
N ALA A 280 11.19 3.67 5.23
CA ALA A 280 12.03 4.87 5.26
C ALA A 280 13.47 4.58 4.79
N ARG A 281 14.03 3.42 5.17
CA ARG A 281 15.34 2.97 4.69
C ARG A 281 15.34 2.71 3.19
N ALA A 282 14.29 2.08 2.66
CA ALA A 282 14.12 1.84 1.24
C ALA A 282 13.98 3.15 0.46
N LEU A 283 13.24 4.13 1.00
CA LEU A 283 13.09 5.45 0.41
C LEU A 283 14.42 6.21 0.37
N ALA A 284 15.17 6.24 1.49
CA ALA A 284 16.50 6.86 1.52
C ALA A 284 17.46 6.20 0.51
N ALA A 285 17.42 4.86 0.37
CA ALA A 285 18.20 4.13 -0.64
C ALA A 285 17.78 4.50 -2.06
N PHE A 286 16.47 4.62 -2.32
CA PHE A 286 15.92 5.00 -3.62
C PHE A 286 16.31 6.41 -4.02
N ASP A 287 16.43 7.32 -3.06
CA ASP A 287 16.94 8.68 -3.26
C ASP A 287 18.48 8.78 -3.27
N GLY A 288 19.17 7.65 -3.14
CA GLY A 288 20.63 7.58 -3.17
C GLY A 288 21.32 8.08 -1.90
N ARG A 289 20.58 8.25 -0.80
CA ARG A 289 21.10 8.67 0.49
C ARG A 289 21.60 7.49 1.32
N ARG A 290 22.53 7.76 2.24
CA ARG A 290 23.12 6.75 3.14
C ARG A 290 22.55 6.79 4.56
N ALA A 291 21.67 7.71 4.85
CA ALA A 291 21.00 7.83 6.14
C ALA A 291 19.54 8.23 5.95
N VAL A 292 18.69 7.67 6.80
CA VAL A 292 17.28 8.04 6.90
C VAL A 292 17.15 9.38 7.59
N ASN A 293 16.29 10.25 7.09
CA ASN A 293 15.93 11.52 7.70
C ASN A 293 14.47 11.53 8.19
N GLU A 294 14.06 12.59 8.88
CA GLU A 294 12.69 12.73 9.41
C GLU A 294 11.64 12.78 8.29
N ASN A 295 11.96 13.38 7.15
CA ASN A 295 11.04 13.47 6.01
C ASN A 295 10.75 12.11 5.38
N ASP A 296 11.71 11.18 5.40
CA ASP A 296 11.48 9.82 4.92
C ASP A 296 10.43 9.11 5.78
N VAL A 297 10.54 9.27 7.10
CA VAL A 297 9.58 8.70 8.05
C VAL A 297 8.19 9.31 7.83
N ARG A 298 8.10 10.63 7.67
CA ARG A 298 6.84 11.32 7.38
C ARG A 298 6.14 10.76 6.14
N GLN A 299 6.88 10.60 5.05
CA GLN A 299 6.32 10.12 3.78
C GLN A 299 5.80 8.70 3.82
N VAL A 300 6.39 7.83 4.66
CA VAL A 300 5.99 6.42 4.69
C VAL A 300 5.06 6.06 5.85
N SER A 301 4.86 6.97 6.83
CA SER A 301 4.10 6.66 8.05
C SER A 301 2.65 6.35 7.76
N ALA A 302 1.97 7.16 6.94
CA ALA A 302 0.55 6.94 6.61
C ALA A 302 0.34 5.57 5.96
N MET A 303 1.09 5.24 4.91
CA MET A 303 0.97 3.96 4.22
C MET A 303 1.41 2.76 5.09
N SER A 304 2.21 2.98 6.13
CA SER A 304 2.66 1.92 7.04
C SER A 304 1.68 1.65 8.19
N LEU A 305 0.89 2.65 8.60
CA LEU A 305 0.07 2.60 9.82
C LEU A 305 -1.43 2.59 9.58
N ARG A 306 -1.93 3.12 8.45
CA ARG A 306 -3.37 3.29 8.17
C ARG A 306 -4.20 2.03 8.44
N HIS A 307 -3.70 0.87 8.10
CA HIS A 307 -4.37 -0.42 8.29
C HIS A 307 -4.12 -1.09 9.65
N ARG A 308 -3.28 -0.49 10.51
CA ARG A 308 -2.92 -1.00 11.85
C ARG A 308 -3.57 -0.25 12.99
N LEU A 309 -4.17 0.89 12.72
CA LEU A 309 -4.92 1.61 13.73
C LEU A 309 -6.25 0.93 13.98
N ARG A 310 -6.68 0.94 15.23
CA ARG A 310 -8.02 0.45 15.60
C ARG A 310 -9.05 1.39 14.96
N ARG A 311 -9.82 0.86 14.04
CA ARG A 311 -10.91 1.61 13.40
C ARG A 311 -12.06 1.73 14.40
N ASP A 312 -12.43 2.95 14.74
CA ASP A 312 -13.78 3.21 15.21
C ASP A 312 -14.71 3.11 14.01
N ALA A 313 -15.74 2.27 14.12
CA ALA A 313 -16.62 1.88 13.01
C ALA A 313 -17.38 3.04 12.32
N LEU A 314 -17.11 4.28 12.68
CA LEU A 314 -17.83 5.48 12.22
C LEU A 314 -16.97 6.48 11.41
N ASP A 315 -15.63 6.30 11.30
CA ASP A 315 -14.77 7.33 10.71
C ASP A 315 -13.55 6.75 9.97
N GLU A 316 -13.71 6.45 8.68
CA GLU A 316 -12.58 6.01 7.82
C GLU A 316 -11.60 7.17 7.51
N THR A 317 -12.08 8.39 7.38
CA THR A 317 -11.28 9.59 7.12
C THR A 317 -10.47 10.07 8.31
N ALA A 318 -10.96 9.85 9.53
CA ALA A 318 -10.28 10.23 10.77
C ALA A 318 -8.92 9.55 10.95
N THR A 319 -8.74 8.34 10.38
CA THR A 319 -7.50 7.54 10.53
C THR A 319 -6.29 8.20 9.85
N SER A 320 -6.44 8.74 8.64
CA SER A 320 -5.33 9.39 7.92
C SER A 320 -4.98 10.74 8.53
N GLU A 321 -5.96 11.54 8.92
CA GLU A 321 -5.77 12.82 9.60
C GLU A 321 -5.11 12.65 10.98
N GLN A 322 -5.50 11.63 11.74
CA GLN A 322 -4.87 11.30 13.03
C GLN A 322 -3.39 10.94 12.87
N ILE A 323 -3.06 10.16 11.83
CA ILE A 323 -1.65 9.83 11.56
C ILE A 323 -0.87 11.08 11.18
N GLU A 324 -1.41 11.94 10.31
CA GLU A 324 -0.75 13.17 9.89
C GLU A 324 -0.50 14.10 11.08
N GLN A 325 -1.47 14.29 11.96
CA GLN A 325 -1.34 15.09 13.18
C GLN A 325 -0.26 14.52 14.11
N ALA A 326 -0.29 13.22 14.41
CA ALA A 326 0.72 12.58 15.25
C ALA A 326 2.13 12.65 14.62
N VAL A 327 2.22 12.54 13.29
CA VAL A 327 3.48 12.70 12.55
C VAL A 327 3.98 14.14 12.66
N ASP A 328 3.11 15.16 12.57
CA ASP A 328 3.49 16.56 12.70
C ASP A 328 3.97 16.90 14.12
N GLU A 329 3.38 16.29 15.15
CA GLU A 329 3.81 16.44 16.54
C GLU A 329 5.18 15.82 16.80
N VAL A 330 5.41 14.57 16.36
CA VAL A 330 6.67 13.84 16.60
C VAL A 330 7.81 14.31 15.68
N PHE A 331 7.47 14.73 14.45
CA PHE A 331 8.40 15.18 13.41
C PHE A 331 8.06 16.61 12.93
N PRO A 332 8.17 17.65 13.76
CA PRO A 332 7.77 19.00 13.37
C PRO A 332 8.59 19.51 12.20
N THR A 333 7.94 20.15 11.25
CA THR A 333 8.60 20.85 10.13
C THR A 333 9.38 22.07 10.65
N PRO A 334 10.48 22.46 10.00
CA PRO A 334 11.29 23.61 10.45
C PRO A 334 10.52 24.92 10.65
N ALA A 335 9.36 25.09 9.96
CA ALA A 335 8.48 26.25 10.13
C ALA A 335 7.70 26.22 11.46
N THR A 336 7.41 25.06 12.00
CA THR A 336 6.69 24.89 13.27
C THR A 336 7.62 25.08 14.48
N ARG A 337 8.92 24.82 14.32
CA ARG A 337 9.93 25.04 15.40
C ARG A 337 10.18 26.50 15.73
N SER A 338 9.78 27.45 14.87
CA SER A 338 9.99 28.89 15.11
C SER A 338 8.85 29.53 15.90
N SER A 339 7.66 28.96 15.95
CA SER A 339 6.52 29.50 16.72
C SER A 339 6.57 29.16 18.21
N ASP A 340 7.09 27.98 18.58
CA ASP A 340 7.16 27.57 20.00
C ASP A 340 8.31 28.21 20.77
N ARG A 341 9.30 28.84 20.08
CA ARG A 341 10.39 29.55 20.74
C ARG A 341 10.09 31.01 21.09
N GLN A 342 9.00 31.60 20.60
CA GLN A 342 8.62 32.98 20.89
C GLN A 342 7.64 33.12 22.06
N GLU A 343 6.95 32.10 22.49
CA GLU A 343 6.04 32.17 23.64
C GLU A 343 6.72 31.93 25.00
N GLY A 344 8.00 31.59 25.03
CA GLY A 344 8.73 31.25 26.26
C GLY A 344 9.67 32.37 26.82
N LYS A 345 9.69 33.60 26.24
CA LYS A 345 10.67 34.61 26.64
C LYS A 345 10.13 35.92 27.24
N ASP A 346 8.83 36.06 27.45
CA ASP A 346 8.25 37.29 28.00
C ASP A 346 7.51 37.08 29.34
N LYS A 347 8.17 36.41 30.29
CA LYS A 347 7.75 36.44 31.69
C LYS A 347 8.98 36.24 32.58
N THR A 348 9.81 37.27 32.71
CA THR A 348 10.61 37.57 33.93
C THR A 348 11.31 38.89 33.72
N ASP A 349 11.21 39.73 34.76
CA ASP A 349 11.88 40.97 35.05
C ASP A 349 11.14 42.28 34.73
N GLN A 350 10.33 42.71 35.72
CA GLN A 350 10.32 44.09 36.21
C GLN A 350 9.70 44.10 37.60
N GLN A 351 10.55 44.05 38.59
CA GLN A 351 10.33 44.58 39.93
C GLN A 351 11.45 45.62 40.16
N THR A 352 11.12 46.86 40.35
CA THR A 352 11.62 47.74 41.42
C THR A 352 11.10 49.18 41.27
N ASP A 353 10.49 49.65 42.34
CA ASP A 353 10.53 50.93 43.05
C ASP A 353 10.12 52.22 42.37
N GLY A 354 9.21 52.92 43.07
CA GLY A 354 9.06 54.38 42.99
C GLY A 354 7.68 54.92 43.42
N ASP A 355 7.60 55.36 44.67
CA ASP A 355 6.58 56.10 45.38
C ASP A 355 5.90 57.26 44.62
N GLY A 356 4.62 57.55 44.96
CA GLY A 356 4.04 58.82 44.64
C GLY A 356 2.50 58.88 44.70
N GLU A 357 2.01 59.30 45.84
CA GLU A 357 0.63 59.73 46.21
C GLU A 357 -0.23 60.40 45.12
N ASN A 358 -1.51 60.18 45.02
CA ASN A 358 -2.61 60.99 45.60
C ASN A 358 -3.96 60.83 44.84
N GLN A 359 -4.96 60.50 45.61
CA GLN A 359 -6.38 60.97 45.61
C GLN A 359 -7.19 61.04 44.30
N ASN A 360 -8.24 60.31 44.15
CA ASN A 360 -9.60 60.67 44.46
C ASN A 360 -10.62 59.65 43.87
N THR A 361 -11.49 59.27 44.72
CA THR A 361 -12.62 58.38 44.52
C THR A 361 -13.85 59.09 43.90
N PRO A 362 -14.97 58.38 43.74
CA PRO A 362 -15.73 58.14 42.52
C PRO A 362 -17.03 58.98 42.46
N PRO A 363 -18.07 58.77 41.75
CA PRO A 363 -18.94 57.57 41.74
C PRO A 363 -19.81 57.26 40.51
N SER A 364 -20.52 56.17 40.65
CA SER A 364 -21.91 55.86 40.31
C SER A 364 -22.24 55.16 39.01
N SER A 365 -22.70 53.92 39.23
CA SER A 365 -23.71 53.22 38.45
C SER A 365 -25.08 53.96 38.47
N PRO A 366 -26.06 53.64 37.60
CA PRO A 366 -26.87 52.42 37.80
C PRO A 366 -27.46 51.74 36.53
N SER A 367 -27.75 50.46 36.64
CA SER A 367 -28.88 49.82 35.95
C SER A 367 -30.21 50.26 36.57
N PRO A 368 -31.43 49.96 36.09
CA PRO A 368 -31.95 48.81 35.34
C PRO A 368 -33.13 49.12 34.37
N SER A 369 -33.66 48.12 33.66
CA SER A 369 -35.09 47.72 33.58
C SER A 369 -35.43 47.05 32.23
N ARG A 370 -35.81 45.81 32.24
CA ARG A 370 -37.14 45.14 32.11
C ARG A 370 -38.15 45.76 31.14
N SER A 371 -38.55 44.93 30.14
CA SER A 371 -39.95 44.59 29.81
C SER A 371 -40.00 43.77 28.53
N ARG A 372 -40.35 42.51 28.52
CA ARG A 372 -41.64 41.81 28.38
C ARG A 372 -42.46 42.18 27.15
N ASN A 373 -42.75 41.14 26.39
CA ASN A 373 -43.91 40.72 25.58
C ASN A 373 -43.49 40.48 24.12
N GLY A 374 -43.78 39.39 23.49
CA GLY A 374 -44.93 38.52 23.48
C GLY A 374 -45.34 38.37 22.01
N GLY A 375 -45.46 37.15 21.50
CA GLY A 375 -46.11 36.94 20.22
C GLY A 375 -45.48 35.89 19.31
N ARG A 376 -45.95 34.66 19.39
CA ARG A 376 -46.04 33.67 18.31
C ARG A 376 -47.34 33.96 17.53
N PRO A 377 -47.66 33.36 16.35
CA PRO A 377 -46.95 32.45 15.45
C PRO A 377 -47.11 32.84 13.94
N ASN A 378 -46.44 32.22 13.02
CA ASN A 378 -47.07 31.52 11.89
C ASN A 378 -46.09 30.85 10.89
N ASN A 379 -46.46 29.63 10.59
CA ASN A 379 -46.24 28.81 9.42
C ASN A 379 -45.91 29.53 8.10
N ALA A 380 -44.88 29.06 7.41
CA ALA A 380 -44.94 28.92 5.96
C ALA A 380 -43.99 27.77 5.52
N GLN A 381 -44.62 26.69 5.12
CA GLN A 381 -44.08 25.59 4.33
C GLN A 381 -43.58 26.11 2.97
N GLY A 382 -42.37 25.77 2.56
CA GLY A 382 -41.93 25.84 1.18
C GLY A 382 -41.72 24.41 0.66
N PRO A 383 -41.95 24.12 -0.63
CA PRO A 383 -42.28 22.78 -1.11
C PRO A 383 -41.06 21.90 -1.45
N SER A 384 -41.19 20.62 -1.14
CA SER A 384 -40.33 19.52 -1.61
C SER A 384 -40.48 19.30 -3.13
N PRO A 385 -39.42 18.95 -3.86
CA PRO A 385 -39.53 18.57 -5.28
C PRO A 385 -40.07 17.14 -5.46
N PRO A 386 -40.75 16.85 -6.58
CA PRO A 386 -41.51 15.62 -6.77
C PRO A 386 -40.63 14.45 -7.24
N ALA A 387 -40.77 13.34 -6.54
CA ALA A 387 -40.22 12.03 -6.88
C ALA A 387 -41.24 11.23 -7.73
N VAL A 388 -41.45 11.53 -8.98
CA VAL A 388 -42.35 10.73 -9.85
C VAL A 388 -41.93 10.71 -11.34
N GLU A 389 -40.81 11.19 -11.79
CA GLU A 389 -40.49 11.19 -13.25
C GLU A 389 -39.42 10.19 -13.70
N ASN A 390 -38.81 9.41 -12.82
CA ASN A 390 -37.79 8.44 -13.23
C ASN A 390 -38.26 6.98 -13.45
N ARG A 391 -39.53 6.67 -13.16
CA ARG A 391 -40.03 5.31 -13.39
C ARG A 391 -40.63 5.09 -14.79
N ALA A 392 -40.99 6.15 -15.48
CA ALA A 392 -41.59 6.06 -16.82
C ALA A 392 -40.52 5.99 -17.95
N ARG A 393 -39.29 6.37 -17.70
CA ARG A 393 -38.20 6.27 -18.69
C ARG A 393 -37.44 4.93 -18.67
N GLN A 394 -37.50 4.19 -17.57
CA GLN A 394 -36.90 2.85 -17.52
C GLN A 394 -37.74 1.77 -18.21
N SER A 395 -39.06 1.85 -18.16
CA SER A 395 -39.91 0.89 -18.83
C SER A 395 -39.98 1.05 -20.36
N GLN A 396 -39.62 2.19 -20.93
CA GLN A 396 -39.54 2.39 -22.38
C GLN A 396 -38.20 1.95 -23.01
N LEU A 397 -37.14 1.80 -22.20
CA LEU A 397 -35.87 1.26 -22.67
C LEU A 397 -35.77 -0.27 -22.62
N GLU A 398 -36.58 -0.91 -21.78
CA GLU A 398 -36.64 -2.39 -21.70
C GLU A 398 -37.50 -3.01 -22.79
N GLU A 399 -38.39 -2.24 -23.38
CA GLU A 399 -39.29 -2.72 -24.48
C GLU A 399 -38.64 -2.63 -25.89
N GLN A 400 -37.48 -1.99 -26.03
CA GLN A 400 -36.74 -1.87 -27.29
C GLN A 400 -35.55 -2.83 -27.44
N LEU A 401 -35.31 -3.71 -26.47
CA LEU A 401 -34.19 -4.68 -26.48
C LEU A 401 -34.62 -6.14 -26.35
N GLN A 402 -35.77 -6.52 -26.89
CA GLN A 402 -36.07 -7.93 -27.13
C GLN A 402 -36.05 -8.24 -28.65
N PRO A 403 -35.42 -9.38 -29.03
CA PRO A 403 -35.05 -9.74 -30.40
C PRO A 403 -36.19 -9.93 -31.35
#